data_19c39c5da70ed559f55fa58498883697
#
_entry.id   19c39c5da70ed559f55fa58498883697
#
_cell.length_a   1.000
_cell.length_b   1.000
_cell.length_c   1.000
_cell.angle_alpha   90.00
_cell.angle_beta   90.00
_cell.angle_gamma   90.00
#
_symmetry.space_group_name_H-M   'P 1'
#
loop_
_entity.id
_entity.type
_entity.pdbx_description
1 polymer ?
#
loop_
_entity_poly.entity_id
_entity_poly.type
_entity_poly.pdbx_seq_one_letter_code
_entity_poly.pdbx_strand_id
1 'polypeptide(L)' 'MAWLERSIHWRETGDPLVPYSARSDGRMLELRLGDFPAEDLYTLLIDKVEVISFSSWPSGWVRPRDPAGLE' A
#
# COMPACT_ATOMS: atom_id res chain seq x y z
N MET A 1 -14.92 5.55 5.47
CA MET A 1 -13.86 6.31 4.82
C MET A 1 -13.10 5.44 3.87
N ALA A 2 -12.91 5.93 2.66
CA ALA A 2 -12.33 5.10 1.61
C ALA A 2 -10.80 5.23 1.60
N TRP A 3 -10.12 4.23 2.10
CA TRP A 3 -8.66 4.26 2.16
C TRP A 3 -8.02 4.36 0.79
N LEU A 4 -8.63 3.74 -0.23
CA LEU A 4 -8.08 3.77 -1.58
C LEU A 4 -8.18 5.14 -2.24
N GLU A 5 -8.97 6.04 -1.67
CA GLU A 5 -9.14 7.39 -2.22
C GLU A 5 -8.34 8.43 -1.45
N ARG A 6 -7.66 8.02 -0.38
CA ARG A 6 -6.88 8.95 0.42
C ARG A 6 -5.51 9.17 -0.20
N SER A 7 -4.92 10.31 0.12
CA SER A 7 -3.54 10.57 -0.26
C SER A 7 -2.62 9.95 0.78
N ILE A 8 -1.84 8.96 0.39
CA ILE A 8 -0.97 8.23 1.30
C ILE A 8 0.43 8.18 0.69
N HIS A 9 1.43 8.53 1.51
CA HIS A 9 2.82 8.45 1.10
C HIS A 9 3.43 7.18 1.68
N TRP A 10 3.75 6.23 0.83
CA TRP A 10 4.25 4.93 1.23
C TRP A 10 5.76 4.91 1.35
N ARG A 11 6.27 4.06 2.24
CA ARG A 11 7.70 3.83 2.41
C ARG A 11 8.01 2.38 2.10
N GLU A 12 9.24 2.13 1.65
CA GLU A 12 9.71 0.76 1.48
C GLU A 12 10.14 0.20 2.82
N THR A 13 9.79 -1.08 3.06
CA THR A 13 10.13 -1.74 4.32
C THR A 13 11.35 -2.63 4.22
N GLY A 14 11.70 -3.06 3.00
CA GLY A 14 12.74 -4.06 2.83
C GLY A 14 12.23 -5.49 2.94
N ASP A 15 10.97 -5.68 3.30
CA ASP A 15 10.36 -7.01 3.41
C ASP A 15 9.74 -7.37 2.07
N PRO A 16 10.16 -8.48 1.43
CA PRO A 16 9.62 -8.83 0.12
C PRO A 16 8.14 -9.18 0.12
N LEU A 17 7.57 -9.59 1.25
CA LEU A 17 6.15 -9.93 1.32
C LEU A 17 5.27 -8.75 1.71
N VAL A 18 5.84 -7.79 2.43
CA VAL A 18 5.13 -6.58 2.85
C VAL A 18 6.00 -5.39 2.49
N PRO A 19 6.11 -5.09 1.19
CA PRO A 19 7.13 -4.14 0.71
C PRO A 19 6.88 -2.68 1.07
N TYR A 20 5.66 -2.33 1.44
CA TYR A 20 5.32 -0.92 1.71
C TYR A 20 4.63 -0.76 3.04
N SER A 21 4.92 0.34 3.72
CA SER A 21 4.22 0.73 4.94
C SER A 21 4.01 2.23 4.95
N ALA A 22 3.08 2.67 5.77
CA ALA A 22 2.77 4.09 5.90
C ALA A 22 2.04 4.33 7.22
N ARG A 23 1.89 5.60 7.58
CA ARG A 23 1.06 5.98 8.71
C ARG A 23 0.04 7.01 8.24
N SER A 24 -1.17 6.84 8.72
CA SER A 24 -2.25 7.77 8.41
C SER A 24 -3.27 7.72 9.55
N ASP A 25 -3.65 8.88 10.06
CA ASP A 25 -4.61 8.99 11.15
C ASP A 25 -4.20 8.19 12.38
N GLY A 26 -2.89 8.15 12.67
CA GLY A 26 -2.38 7.42 13.82
C GLY A 26 -2.40 5.92 13.65
N ARG A 27 -2.73 5.42 12.47
CA ARG A 27 -2.77 3.98 12.20
C ARG A 27 -1.59 3.55 11.36
N MET A 28 -1.16 2.32 11.56
CA MET A 28 -0.10 1.73 10.77
C MET A 28 -0.73 1.02 9.57
N LEU A 29 -0.29 1.41 8.39
CA LEU A 29 -0.75 0.82 7.14
C LEU A 29 0.36 -0.02 6.54
N GLU A 30 -0.01 -1.18 6.00
CA GLU A 30 0.94 -2.06 5.32
C GLU A 30 0.31 -2.59 4.06
N LEU A 31 1.11 -2.81 3.02
CA LEU A 31 0.66 -3.47 1.81
C LEU A 31 1.39 -4.79 1.68
N ARG A 32 0.63 -5.87 1.61
CA ARG A 32 1.16 -7.20 1.39
C ARG A 32 0.95 -7.57 -0.06
N LEU A 33 1.95 -8.23 -0.66
CA LEU A 33 1.81 -8.73 -2.02
C LEU A 33 1.06 -10.03 -2.03
N GLY A 34 0.15 -10.18 -3.01
CA GLY A 34 -0.56 -11.41 -3.24
C GLY A 34 0.07 -12.21 -4.36
N ASP A 35 -0.49 -13.38 -4.61
CA ASP A 35 -0.03 -14.28 -5.66
C ASP A 35 -0.84 -14.01 -6.93
N PHE A 36 -0.52 -12.90 -7.58
CA PHE A 36 -1.23 -12.46 -8.78
C PHE A 36 -0.92 -13.41 -9.94
N PRO A 37 -1.89 -13.79 -10.79
CA PRO A 37 -3.27 -13.30 -10.80
C PRO A 37 -4.26 -14.14 -9.99
N ALA A 38 -3.78 -15.20 -9.31
CA ALA A 38 -4.66 -16.03 -8.51
C ALA A 38 -5.25 -15.26 -7.34
N GLU A 39 -4.50 -14.30 -6.80
CA GLU A 39 -4.96 -13.38 -5.77
C GLU A 39 -4.78 -11.96 -6.29
N ASP A 40 -5.44 -11.00 -5.65
CA ASP A 40 -5.18 -9.60 -5.96
C ASP A 40 -3.72 -9.26 -5.67
N LEU A 41 -3.19 -8.31 -6.41
CA LEU A 41 -1.78 -7.96 -6.31
C LEU A 41 -1.41 -7.42 -4.94
N TYR A 42 -2.31 -6.64 -4.32
CA TYR A 42 -2.07 -6.02 -3.02
C TYR A 42 -3.17 -6.31 -2.04
N THR A 43 -2.82 -6.41 -0.76
CA THR A 43 -3.78 -6.43 0.34
C THR A 43 -3.39 -5.35 1.34
N LEU A 44 -4.32 -4.47 1.65
CA LEU A 44 -4.10 -3.40 2.63
C LEU A 44 -4.38 -3.95 4.02
N LEU A 45 -3.39 -3.79 4.92
CA LEU A 45 -3.57 -4.10 6.33
C LEU A 45 -3.54 -2.79 7.12
N ILE A 46 -4.43 -2.68 8.08
CA ILE A 46 -4.45 -1.55 9.00
C ILE A 46 -4.30 -2.11 10.39
N ASP A 47 -3.23 -1.72 11.08
CA ASP A 47 -2.89 -2.24 12.40
C ASP A 47 -2.88 -3.76 12.40
N LYS A 48 -2.29 -4.35 11.34
CA LYS A 48 -2.11 -5.79 11.17
C LYS A 48 -3.40 -6.55 10.82
N VAL A 49 -4.47 -5.84 10.50
CA VAL A 49 -5.74 -6.48 10.12
C VAL A 49 -5.98 -6.24 8.62
N GLU A 50 -6.27 -7.31 7.88
CA GLU A 50 -6.57 -7.20 6.45
C GLU A 50 -7.89 -6.48 6.26
N VAL A 51 -7.90 -5.48 5.40
CA VAL A 51 -9.06 -4.63 5.19
C VAL A 51 -9.62 -4.78 3.78
N ILE A 52 -8.77 -4.73 2.75
CA ILE A 52 -9.22 -4.80 1.37
C ILE A 52 -8.09 -5.28 0.49
N SER A 53 -8.44 -6.01 -0.57
CA SER A 53 -7.49 -6.45 -1.58
C SER A 53 -7.81 -5.77 -2.91
N PHE A 54 -6.77 -5.47 -3.70
CA PHE A 54 -6.96 -4.77 -4.97
C PHE A 54 -5.73 -5.00 -5.84
N SER A 55 -5.87 -4.75 -7.15
CA SER A 55 -4.79 -4.97 -8.10
C SER A 55 -4.35 -3.71 -8.82
N SER A 56 -5.04 -2.60 -8.65
CA SER A 56 -4.67 -1.33 -9.28
C SER A 56 -4.19 -0.36 -8.22
N TRP A 57 -3.06 0.29 -8.48
CA TRP A 57 -2.49 1.26 -7.54
C TRP A 57 -3.41 2.49 -7.48
N PRO A 58 -3.90 2.88 -6.31
CA PRO A 58 -4.78 4.04 -6.20
C PRO A 58 -4.06 5.32 -6.61
N SER A 59 -4.77 6.19 -7.32
CA SER A 59 -4.15 7.38 -7.90
C SER A 59 -3.65 8.38 -6.85
N GLY A 60 -4.25 8.38 -5.66
CA GLY A 60 -3.80 9.29 -4.60
C GLY A 60 -2.64 8.77 -3.78
N TRP A 61 -2.22 7.55 -4.00
CA TRP A 61 -1.14 6.95 -3.24
C TRP A 61 0.19 7.23 -3.92
N VAL A 62 1.17 7.67 -3.14
CA VAL A 62 2.50 8.01 -3.65
C VAL A 62 3.46 6.89 -3.30
N ARG A 63 4.10 6.33 -4.33
CA ARG A 63 5.09 5.28 -4.15
C ARG A 63 6.40 5.86 -3.65
N PRO A 64 7.13 5.12 -2.82
CA PRO A 64 8.50 5.53 -2.50
C PRO A 64 9.32 5.49 -3.78
N ARG A 65 10.19 6.42 -3.96
CA ARG A 65 11.04 6.52 -5.15
C ARG A 65 10.24 6.66 -6.43
N ASP A 66 9.13 7.37 -6.36
CA ASP A 66 8.33 7.67 -7.54
C ASP A 66 9.18 8.52 -8.50
N PRO A 67 9.40 8.06 -9.73
CA PRO A 67 10.23 8.83 -10.65
C PRO A 67 9.66 10.19 -11.02
N ALA A 68 8.36 10.35 -10.89
CA ALA A 68 7.79 11.67 -11.09
C ALA A 68 8.24 12.63 -10.02
N GLY A 69 8.54 12.09 -8.91
CA GLY A 69 9.15 12.88 -7.86
C GLY A 69 10.62 12.93 -8.03
N LEU A 70 11.11 12.16 -8.93
CA LEU A 70 12.39 12.02 -9.08
C LEU A 70 13.01 12.36 -10.21
N GLU A 71 12.55 11.88 -10.49
CA GLU A 71 13.12 11.86 -11.15
C GLU A 71 13.23 12.12 -11.58
#